data_7154200000c3c0e5bc3353ab0b3132d6
#
_entry.id   7154200000c3c0e5bc3353ab0b3132d6
#
_cell.length_a   1.000
_cell.length_b   1.000
_cell.length_c   1.000
_cell.angle_alpha   90.00
_cell.angle_beta   90.00
_cell.angle_gamma   90.00
#
_symmetry.space_group_name_H-M   'P 1'
#
loop_
_entity.id
_entity.type
_entity.pdbx_description
1 polymer ?
#
loop_
_entity_poly.entity_id
_entity_poly.type
_entity_poly.pdbx_seq_one_letter_code
_entity_poly.pdbx_strand_id
1 'polypeptide(L)'
;MRFPAESLEVVQATPADVGEVAPLFDAYRQFYKKPPDLEAARRFLFARLSKGESVLFLARHDARTVGFVHLYPVFSSVNLTRQWILNDLYVVAEARKLGVGRALMKRAHQLAEDTQADGLTLETAIDNYASQKLYESLGWKRDEEFYRYCLPL
;
A
#
# COMPACT_ATOMS: atom_id res chain seq x y z
N MET A 1 -1.86 19.29 -12.49
CA MET A 1 -0.42 19.23 -12.85
C MET A 1 0.08 17.83 -12.48
N ARG A 2 0.65 17.12 -13.41
CA ARG A 2 1.34 15.87 -13.10
C ARG A 2 2.75 16.21 -12.67
N PHE A 3 3.29 15.53 -11.67
CA PHE A 3 4.72 15.55 -11.46
C PHE A 3 5.41 15.07 -12.75
N PRO A 4 6.45 15.75 -13.25
CA PRO A 4 7.23 15.20 -14.35
C PRO A 4 7.64 13.78 -13.98
N ALA A 5 7.52 12.84 -14.91
CA ALA A 5 7.85 11.44 -14.66
C ALA A 5 9.29 11.26 -14.12
N GLU A 6 10.16 12.18 -14.46
CA GLU A 6 11.57 12.22 -14.05
C GLU A 6 11.76 12.64 -12.57
N SER A 7 10.75 13.21 -11.92
CA SER A 7 10.83 13.68 -10.52
C SER A 7 10.17 12.75 -9.52
N LEU A 8 9.41 11.75 -9.98
CA LEU A 8 8.75 10.76 -9.12
C LEU A 8 9.57 9.46 -9.10
N GLU A 9 10.05 9.10 -7.92
CA GLU A 9 10.81 7.88 -7.68
C GLU A 9 10.01 6.97 -6.73
N VAL A 10 9.95 5.66 -7.05
CA VAL A 10 9.36 4.65 -6.17
C VAL A 10 10.47 3.71 -5.73
N VAL A 11 10.70 3.65 -4.42
CA VAL A 11 11.78 2.85 -3.82
C VAL A 11 11.23 1.89 -2.78
N GLN A 12 11.87 0.74 -2.61
CA GLN A 12 11.55 -0.19 -1.54
C GLN A 12 12.14 0.33 -0.23
N ALA A 13 11.31 0.44 0.81
CA ALA A 13 11.72 0.89 2.12
C ALA A 13 12.48 -0.19 2.88
N THR A 14 13.44 0.25 3.68
CA THR A 14 14.14 -0.55 4.68
C THR A 14 13.75 -0.05 6.08
N PRO A 15 14.12 -0.76 7.17
CA PRO A 15 13.89 -0.23 8.52
C PRO A 15 14.46 1.17 8.76
N ALA A 16 15.54 1.55 8.05
CA ALA A 16 16.12 2.89 8.13
C ALA A 16 15.18 3.99 7.61
N ASP A 17 14.21 3.66 6.76
CA ASP A 17 13.28 4.62 6.17
C ASP A 17 12.02 4.86 7.00
N VAL A 18 11.86 4.17 8.13
CA VAL A 18 10.63 4.23 8.95
C VAL A 18 10.36 5.64 9.46
N GLY A 19 11.39 6.40 9.84
CA GLY A 19 11.22 7.79 10.28
C GLY A 19 10.60 8.70 9.21
N GLU A 20 10.86 8.39 7.94
CA GLU A 20 10.34 9.15 6.81
C GLU A 20 8.87 8.80 6.51
N VAL A 21 8.48 7.53 6.61
CA VAL A 21 7.13 7.08 6.24
C VAL A 21 6.15 7.13 7.41
N ALA A 22 6.60 7.05 8.65
CA ALA A 22 5.73 6.98 9.82
C ALA A 22 4.73 8.14 9.92
N PRO A 23 5.09 9.41 9.62
CA PRO A 23 4.11 10.49 9.60
C PRO A 23 2.98 10.27 8.59
N LEU A 24 3.29 9.74 7.41
CA LEU A 24 2.28 9.42 6.39
C LEU A 24 1.40 8.25 6.84
N PHE A 25 2.01 7.23 7.45
CA PHE A 25 1.29 6.08 7.96
C PHE A 25 0.36 6.48 9.12
N ASP A 26 0.78 7.36 10.00
CA ASP A 26 -0.07 7.88 11.06
C ASP A 26 -1.22 8.75 10.51
N ALA A 27 -0.95 9.57 9.49
CA ALA A 27 -2.00 10.32 8.78
C ALA A 27 -3.03 9.38 8.10
N TYR A 28 -2.56 8.29 7.51
CA TYR A 28 -3.42 7.25 6.94
C TYR A 28 -4.32 6.61 8.01
N ARG A 29 -3.79 6.32 9.20
CA ARG A 29 -4.58 5.81 10.33
C ARG A 29 -5.66 6.81 10.75
N GLN A 30 -5.34 8.10 10.78
CA GLN A 30 -6.29 9.16 11.10
C GLN A 30 -7.40 9.27 10.06
N PHE A 31 -7.10 9.02 8.80
CA PHE A 31 -8.11 8.92 7.74
C PHE A 31 -9.15 7.83 8.07
N TYR A 32 -8.73 6.74 8.71
CA TYR A 32 -9.60 5.68 9.21
C TYR A 32 -10.10 5.94 10.64
N LYS A 33 -10.10 7.21 11.08
CA LYS A 33 -10.65 7.67 12.36
C LYS A 33 -9.94 7.10 13.59
N LYS A 34 -8.69 6.70 13.45
CA LYS A 34 -7.85 6.33 14.58
C LYS A 34 -7.21 7.58 15.20
N PRO A 35 -7.00 7.61 16.52
CA PRO A 35 -6.28 8.73 17.13
C PRO A 35 -4.83 8.79 16.64
N PRO A 36 -4.22 9.99 16.57
CA PRO A 36 -2.82 10.10 16.21
C PRO A 36 -1.93 9.41 17.25
N ASP A 37 -0.96 8.62 16.77
CA ASP A 37 0.05 7.98 17.61
C ASP A 37 1.26 7.67 16.75
N LEU A 38 2.09 8.69 16.53
CA LEU A 38 3.27 8.58 15.67
C LEU A 38 4.26 7.54 16.17
N GLU A 39 4.47 7.45 17.48
CA GLU A 39 5.43 6.51 18.06
C GLU A 39 4.97 5.06 17.89
N ALA A 40 3.70 4.77 18.10
CA ALA A 40 3.14 3.44 17.83
C ALA A 40 3.23 3.09 16.33
N ALA A 41 2.97 4.05 15.45
CA ALA A 41 3.11 3.87 14.01
C ALA A 41 4.56 3.50 13.63
N ARG A 42 5.55 4.21 14.19
CA ARG A 42 6.97 3.92 13.98
C ARG A 42 7.34 2.52 14.46
N ARG A 43 6.97 2.17 15.68
CA ARG A 43 7.28 0.83 16.24
C ARG A 43 6.66 -0.28 15.42
N PHE A 44 5.41 -0.10 14.98
CA PHE A 44 4.72 -1.10 14.17
C PHE A 44 5.45 -1.34 12.84
N LEU A 45 5.74 -0.29 12.09
CA LEU A 45 6.41 -0.40 10.79
C LEU A 45 7.83 -0.95 10.94
N PHE A 46 8.57 -0.47 11.94
CA PHE A 46 9.93 -0.95 12.18
C PHE A 46 9.95 -2.46 12.46
N ALA A 47 9.03 -2.94 13.30
CA ALA A 47 8.93 -4.37 13.60
C ALA A 47 8.58 -5.20 12.36
N ARG A 48 7.59 -4.73 11.56
CA ARG A 48 7.20 -5.44 10.33
C ARG A 48 8.36 -5.56 9.35
N LEU A 49 9.05 -4.45 9.08
CA LEU A 49 10.15 -4.43 8.12
C LEU A 49 11.38 -5.17 8.63
N SER A 50 11.73 -5.03 9.92
CA SER A 50 12.89 -5.71 10.51
C SER A 50 12.75 -7.23 10.52
N LYS A 51 11.53 -7.74 10.68
CA LYS A 51 11.25 -9.18 10.71
C LYS A 51 10.93 -9.75 9.32
N GLY A 52 10.94 -8.93 8.28
CA GLY A 52 10.57 -9.37 6.93
C GLY A 52 9.10 -9.81 6.79
N GLU A 53 8.21 -9.27 7.61
CA GLU A 53 6.79 -9.63 7.63
C GLU A 53 5.97 -8.85 6.61
N SER A 54 6.53 -7.81 6.03
CA SER A 54 5.86 -6.97 5.03
C SER A 54 6.86 -6.35 4.05
N VAL A 55 6.33 -5.84 2.95
CA VAL A 55 7.07 -5.04 1.96
C VAL A 55 6.39 -3.68 1.85
N LEU A 56 7.18 -2.63 1.84
CA LEU A 56 6.70 -1.26 1.76
C LEU A 56 7.47 -0.52 0.67
N PHE A 57 6.74 0.15 -0.22
CA PHE A 57 7.34 1.04 -1.23
C PHE A 57 6.95 2.48 -0.93
N LEU A 58 7.92 3.38 -1.09
CA LEU A 58 7.76 4.81 -0.93
C LEU A 58 7.76 5.50 -2.28
N ALA A 59 6.87 6.46 -2.48
CA ALA A 59 6.94 7.39 -3.59
C ALA A 59 7.56 8.68 -3.09
N ARG A 60 8.65 9.11 -3.72
CA ARG A 60 9.36 10.34 -3.43
C ARG A 60 9.29 11.30 -4.61
N HIS A 61 9.10 12.57 -4.30
CA HIS A 61 9.21 13.66 -5.26
C HIS A 61 10.14 14.71 -4.68
N ASP A 62 11.25 14.97 -5.36
CA ASP A 62 12.31 15.88 -4.90
C ASP A 62 12.75 15.56 -3.46
N ALA A 63 13.08 14.29 -3.19
CA ALA A 63 13.49 13.76 -1.90
C ALA A 63 12.42 13.81 -0.80
N ARG A 64 11.21 14.30 -1.08
CA ARG A 64 10.08 14.28 -0.15
C ARG A 64 9.21 13.05 -0.39
N THR A 65 8.88 12.33 0.67
CA THR A 65 7.92 11.21 0.60
C THR A 65 6.51 11.75 0.45
N VAL A 66 5.84 11.37 -0.63
CA VAL A 66 4.49 11.83 -0.97
C VAL A 66 3.45 10.72 -0.95
N GLY A 67 3.86 9.47 -0.77
CA GLY A 67 2.94 8.34 -0.69
C GLY A 67 3.66 7.05 -0.35
N PHE A 68 2.88 6.04 -0.01
CA PHE A 68 3.40 4.69 0.23
C PHE A 68 2.36 3.63 -0.14
N VAL A 69 2.85 2.41 -0.38
CA VAL A 69 2.04 1.19 -0.45
C VAL A 69 2.68 0.13 0.43
N HIS A 70 1.87 -0.56 1.22
CA HIS A 70 2.31 -1.54 2.20
C HIS A 70 1.62 -2.87 1.93
N LEU A 71 2.40 -3.95 1.77
CA LEU A 71 1.90 -5.26 1.37
C LEU A 71 2.32 -6.33 2.38
N TYR A 72 1.40 -7.25 2.64
CA TYR A 72 1.67 -8.44 3.44
C TYR A 72 1.66 -9.68 2.55
N PRO A 73 2.62 -10.61 2.74
CA PRO A 73 2.57 -11.90 2.06
C PRO A 73 1.49 -12.77 2.70
N VAL A 74 0.81 -13.55 1.87
CA VAL A 74 -0.12 -14.59 2.28
C VAL A 74 0.05 -15.77 1.35
N PHE A 75 -0.33 -16.97 1.81
CA PHE A 75 -0.20 -18.17 1.00
C PHE A 75 -1.57 -18.73 0.66
N SER A 76 -1.73 -19.16 -0.59
CA SER A 76 -2.89 -19.92 -1.03
C SER A 76 -2.56 -21.41 -0.94
N SER A 77 -3.22 -22.12 -0.03
CA SER A 77 -3.02 -23.56 0.10
C SER A 77 -3.58 -24.32 -1.11
N VAL A 78 -4.72 -23.87 -1.64
CA VAL A 78 -5.34 -24.49 -2.82
C VAL A 78 -4.43 -24.41 -4.04
N ASN A 79 -3.84 -23.23 -4.26
CA ASN A 79 -2.98 -23.00 -5.43
C ASN A 79 -1.50 -23.33 -5.18
N LEU A 80 -1.12 -23.69 -3.96
CA LEU A 80 0.26 -24.01 -3.56
C LEU A 80 1.23 -22.87 -3.90
N THR A 81 0.80 -21.63 -3.68
CA THR A 81 1.54 -20.46 -4.12
C THR A 81 1.45 -19.31 -3.13
N ARG A 82 2.26 -18.28 -3.38
CA ARG A 82 2.21 -17.00 -2.67
C ARG A 82 1.20 -16.06 -3.31
N GLN A 83 0.56 -15.25 -2.47
CA GLN A 83 -0.22 -14.08 -2.87
C GLN A 83 0.24 -12.89 -2.05
N TRP A 84 -0.13 -11.68 -2.46
CA TRP A 84 0.12 -10.47 -1.70
C TRP A 84 -1.19 -9.76 -1.37
N ILE A 85 -1.31 -9.31 -0.13
CA ILE A 85 -2.38 -8.41 0.27
C ILE A 85 -1.82 -6.99 0.20
N LEU A 86 -2.36 -6.17 -0.70
CA LEU A 86 -2.11 -4.73 -0.71
C LEU A 86 -2.97 -4.12 0.40
N ASN A 87 -2.36 -3.97 1.58
CA ASN A 87 -3.11 -3.63 2.79
C ASN A 87 -3.33 -2.13 2.95
N ASP A 88 -2.34 -1.33 2.60
CA ASP A 88 -2.36 0.12 2.82
C ASP A 88 -1.85 0.84 1.58
N LEU A 89 -2.58 1.85 1.14
CA LEU A 89 -2.19 2.76 0.07
C LEU A 89 -2.58 4.17 0.50
N TYR A 90 -1.61 5.07 0.53
CA TYR A 90 -1.84 6.46 0.92
C TYR A 90 -0.99 7.41 0.09
N VAL A 91 -1.60 8.51 -0.32
CA VAL A 91 -0.94 9.62 -1.01
C VAL A 91 -1.32 10.89 -0.29
N VAL A 92 -0.34 11.74 0.04
CA VAL A 92 -0.61 13.04 0.68
C VAL A 92 -1.56 13.87 -0.17
N ALA A 93 -2.40 14.69 0.48
CA ALA A 93 -3.50 15.40 -0.18
C ALA A 93 -3.02 16.23 -1.37
N GLU A 94 -1.92 16.95 -1.23
CA GLU A 94 -1.35 17.82 -2.26
C GLU A 94 -0.75 17.07 -3.46
N ALA A 95 -0.50 15.78 -3.32
CA ALA A 95 0.04 14.93 -4.39
C ALA A 95 -1.01 14.00 -5.03
N ARG A 96 -2.26 14.08 -4.62
CA ARG A 96 -3.34 13.27 -5.18
C ARG A 96 -3.69 13.71 -6.61
N LYS A 97 -4.20 12.75 -7.41
CA LYS A 97 -4.56 12.95 -8.83
C LYS A 97 -3.38 13.31 -9.74
N LEU A 98 -2.15 13.10 -9.26
CA LEU A 98 -0.92 13.38 -10.01
C LEU A 98 -0.21 12.09 -10.48
N GLY A 99 -0.85 10.94 -10.33
CA GLY A 99 -0.33 9.65 -10.78
C GLY A 99 0.51 8.91 -9.76
N VAL A 100 0.65 9.41 -8.52
CA VAL A 100 1.43 8.75 -7.46
C VAL A 100 0.84 7.40 -7.07
N GLY A 101 -0.47 7.36 -6.82
CA GLY A 101 -1.16 6.11 -6.49
C GLY A 101 -1.00 5.05 -7.57
N ARG A 102 -1.13 5.44 -8.83
CA ARG A 102 -0.93 4.55 -9.98
C ARG A 102 0.50 4.00 -10.02
N ALA A 103 1.50 4.83 -9.78
CA ALA A 103 2.90 4.39 -9.76
C ALA A 103 3.16 3.38 -8.63
N LEU A 104 2.60 3.61 -7.45
CA LEU A 104 2.69 2.69 -6.31
C LEU A 104 1.99 1.35 -6.61
N MET A 105 0.80 1.40 -7.22
CA MET A 105 0.06 0.19 -7.63
C MET A 105 0.84 -0.64 -8.65
N LYS A 106 1.47 0.01 -9.61
CA LYS A 106 2.31 -0.67 -10.61
C LYS A 106 3.52 -1.32 -9.96
N ARG A 107 4.12 -0.68 -8.96
CA ARG A 107 5.25 -1.29 -8.24
C ARG A 107 4.81 -2.49 -7.41
N ALA A 108 3.62 -2.46 -6.82
CA ALA A 108 3.04 -3.61 -6.13
C ALA A 108 2.80 -4.78 -7.11
N HIS A 109 2.29 -4.50 -8.30
CA HIS A 109 2.14 -5.51 -9.35
C HIS A 109 3.48 -6.14 -9.71
N GLN A 110 4.53 -5.34 -9.89
CA GLN A 110 5.88 -5.83 -10.17
C GLN A 110 6.41 -6.74 -9.06
N LEU A 111 6.15 -6.42 -7.80
CA LEU A 111 6.49 -7.28 -6.67
C LEU A 111 5.85 -8.68 -6.82
N ALA A 112 4.58 -8.72 -7.18
CA ALA A 112 3.87 -9.98 -7.36
C ALA A 112 4.50 -10.82 -8.49
N GLU A 113 4.86 -10.19 -9.60
CA GLU A 113 5.55 -10.85 -10.71
C GLU A 113 6.94 -11.35 -10.29
N ASP A 114 7.74 -10.50 -9.66
CA ASP A 114 9.12 -10.81 -9.23
C ASP A 114 9.16 -11.96 -8.22
N THR A 115 8.13 -12.09 -7.39
CA THR A 115 8.03 -13.15 -6.36
C THR A 115 7.23 -14.37 -6.82
N GLN A 116 6.83 -14.41 -8.09
CA GLN A 116 6.03 -15.50 -8.66
C GLN A 116 4.72 -15.75 -7.90
N ALA A 117 4.11 -14.68 -7.37
CA ALA A 117 2.80 -14.75 -6.75
C ALA A 117 1.73 -14.99 -7.82
N ASP A 118 0.65 -15.67 -7.44
CA ASP A 118 -0.47 -15.89 -8.38
C ASP A 118 -1.48 -14.72 -8.39
N GLY A 119 -1.33 -13.76 -7.48
CA GLY A 119 -2.19 -12.58 -7.47
C GLY A 119 -1.98 -11.66 -6.29
N LEU A 120 -2.75 -10.57 -6.34
CA LEU A 120 -2.86 -9.56 -5.30
C LEU A 120 -4.33 -9.40 -4.93
N THR A 121 -4.59 -9.13 -3.66
CA THR A 121 -5.93 -8.77 -3.17
C THR A 121 -5.86 -7.44 -2.42
N LEU A 122 -6.95 -6.72 -2.37
CA LEU A 122 -7.11 -5.54 -1.54
C LEU A 122 -8.56 -5.39 -1.10
N GLU A 123 -8.77 -4.57 -0.09
CA GLU A 123 -10.08 -4.16 0.35
C GLU A 123 -10.17 -2.64 0.35
N THR A 124 -11.34 -2.12 0.01
CA THR A 124 -11.61 -0.69 0.05
C THR A 124 -13.05 -0.48 0.51
N ALA A 125 -13.33 0.70 1.07
CA ALA A 125 -14.68 1.05 1.48
C ALA A 125 -15.62 1.06 0.27
N ILE A 126 -16.86 0.62 0.48
CA ILE A 126 -17.86 0.50 -0.59
C ILE A 126 -18.24 1.86 -1.21
N ASP A 127 -17.96 2.95 -0.53
CA ASP A 127 -18.19 4.32 -0.97
C ASP A 127 -16.92 5.05 -1.44
N ASN A 128 -15.78 4.38 -1.45
CA ASN A 128 -14.53 4.95 -1.96
C ASN A 128 -14.43 4.79 -3.48
N TYR A 129 -15.26 5.55 -4.19
CA TYR A 129 -15.39 5.43 -5.66
C TYR A 129 -14.12 5.81 -6.41
N ALA A 130 -13.37 6.79 -5.92
CA ALA A 130 -12.12 7.21 -6.55
C ALA A 130 -11.07 6.09 -6.56
N SER A 131 -10.92 5.40 -5.44
CA SER A 131 -10.01 4.25 -5.33
C SER A 131 -10.48 3.08 -6.19
N GLN A 132 -11.78 2.78 -6.19
CA GLN A 132 -12.36 1.72 -7.03
C GLN A 132 -12.07 1.97 -8.51
N LYS A 133 -12.25 3.20 -8.99
CA LYS A 133 -11.91 3.56 -10.38
C LYS A 133 -10.45 3.35 -10.70
N LEU A 134 -9.56 3.70 -9.78
CA LEU A 134 -8.12 3.47 -9.96
C LEU A 134 -7.83 1.97 -10.12
N TYR A 135 -8.33 1.15 -9.21
CA TYR A 135 -8.09 -0.30 -9.23
C TYR A 135 -8.63 -0.93 -10.51
N GLU A 136 -9.88 -0.65 -10.86
CA GLU A 136 -10.51 -1.18 -12.06
C GLU A 136 -9.78 -0.73 -13.33
N SER A 137 -9.29 0.51 -13.38
CA SER A 137 -8.49 1.01 -14.52
C SER A 137 -7.15 0.28 -14.69
N LEU A 138 -6.68 -0.39 -13.63
CA LEU A 138 -5.44 -1.18 -13.64
C LEU A 138 -5.69 -2.69 -13.80
N GLY A 139 -6.93 -3.09 -14.10
CA GLY A 139 -7.29 -4.48 -14.35
C GLY A 139 -7.72 -5.27 -13.13
N TRP A 140 -7.85 -4.62 -11.97
CA TRP A 140 -8.41 -5.27 -10.77
C TRP A 140 -9.90 -5.50 -10.94
N LYS A 141 -10.40 -6.62 -10.42
CA LYS A 141 -11.81 -7.00 -10.49
C LYS A 141 -12.37 -7.15 -9.09
N ARG A 142 -13.59 -6.64 -8.90
CA ARG A 142 -14.29 -6.89 -7.64
C ARG A 142 -14.67 -8.37 -7.55
N ASP A 143 -14.40 -8.97 -6.38
CA ASP A 143 -14.81 -10.34 -6.08
C ASP A 143 -16.34 -10.39 -5.86
N GLU A 144 -17.01 -11.31 -6.53
CA GLU A 144 -18.45 -11.55 -6.40
C GLU A 144 -18.76 -12.99 -6.01
N GLU A 145 -17.72 -13.82 -5.77
CA GLU A 145 -17.86 -15.25 -5.50
C GLU A 145 -17.75 -15.59 -4.01
N PHE A 146 -17.08 -14.74 -3.21
CA PHE A 146 -16.79 -15.01 -1.82
C PHE A 146 -17.27 -13.88 -0.90
N TYR A 147 -17.86 -14.26 0.25
CA TYR A 147 -18.12 -13.34 1.34
C TYR A 147 -16.96 -13.33 2.31
N ARG A 148 -16.69 -12.18 2.89
CA ARG A 148 -15.76 -12.04 4.00
C ARG A 148 -16.51 -12.08 5.32
N TYR A 149 -16.03 -12.88 6.26
CA TYR A 149 -16.55 -12.94 7.63
C TYR A 149 -15.49 -12.43 8.60
N CYS A 150 -15.90 -11.62 9.57
CA CYS A 150 -15.02 -11.07 10.59
C CYS A 150 -15.55 -11.47 11.98
N LEU A 151 -14.64 -11.88 12.86
CA LEU A 151 -14.94 -12.12 14.27
C LEU A 151 -14.15 -11.10 15.10
N PRO A 152 -14.80 -10.03 15.61
CA PRO A 152 -14.14 -9.09 16.51
C PRO A 152 -13.79 -9.76 17.84
N LEU A 153 -12.66 -9.43 18.42
CA LEU A 153 -12.19 -9.94 19.71
C LEU A 153 -12.10 -8.81 20.73
#